data_6aec282503e75e8fca5ba9cdd8f43c08
#
_entry.id   6aec282503e75e8fca5ba9cdd8f43c08
#
_cell.length_a   1.000
_cell.length_b   1.000
_cell.length_c   1.000
_cell.angle_alpha   90.00
_cell.angle_beta   90.00
_cell.angle_gamma   90.00
#
_symmetry.space_group_name_H-M   'P 1'
#
loop_
_entity.id
_entity.type
_entity.pdbx_description
1 polymer ?
#
loop_
_entity_poly.entity_id
_entity_poly.type
_entity_poly.pdbx_seq_one_letter_code
_entity_poly.pdbx_strand_id
1 'polypeptide(L)'
;MRTPRAGVADGDIVLVAESALATVEGRAVRLDDVVPSEEALLLADRHAIEPRIAEVVLRESDRVVGGIPGYLLTLKNGTLLPNAGVDHSNAPEGTVVPLPADPDGSAARLRTAIRERRGVNAGVLIIDSRTHAMRLGCSGVAIGCAGLRAV
;
A
#
# COMPACT_ATOMS: atom_id res chain seq x y z
N MET A 1 -13.57 20.33 -26.90
CA MET A 1 -13.94 20.79 -25.54
C MET A 1 -12.77 20.49 -24.61
N ARG A 2 -12.04 21.49 -24.11
CA ARG A 2 -10.94 21.27 -23.18
C ARG A 2 -11.54 21.03 -21.80
N THR A 3 -11.34 19.83 -21.24
CA THR A 3 -11.66 19.56 -19.84
C THR A 3 -10.89 20.56 -18.97
N PRO A 4 -11.54 21.31 -18.08
CA PRO A 4 -10.81 22.19 -17.17
C PRO A 4 -9.85 21.32 -16.37
N ARG A 5 -8.55 21.66 -16.37
CA ARG A 5 -7.60 21.08 -15.41
C ARG A 5 -8.08 21.53 -14.04
N ALA A 6 -8.66 20.61 -13.28
CA ALA A 6 -8.94 20.83 -11.88
C ALA A 6 -7.59 21.13 -11.19
N GLY A 7 -7.37 22.37 -10.80
CA GLY A 7 -6.24 22.75 -9.98
C GLY A 7 -6.56 22.41 -8.54
N VAL A 8 -5.55 22.06 -7.74
CA VAL A 8 -5.70 21.94 -6.27
C VAL A 8 -5.86 23.34 -5.70
N ALA A 9 -6.84 23.54 -4.79
CA ALA A 9 -7.17 24.78 -4.11
C ALA A 9 -6.95 24.65 -2.59
N ASP A 10 -6.99 25.78 -1.89
CA ASP A 10 -6.94 25.81 -0.42
C ASP A 10 -8.13 25.06 0.18
N GLY A 11 -7.85 24.17 1.12
CA GLY A 11 -8.85 23.33 1.78
C GLY A 11 -9.20 22.04 1.05
N ASP A 12 -8.67 21.81 -0.14
CA ASP A 12 -8.83 20.53 -0.83
C ASP A 12 -8.10 19.40 -0.08
N ILE A 13 -8.57 18.17 -0.31
CA ILE A 13 -7.91 16.95 0.16
C ILE A 13 -7.44 16.16 -1.07
N VAL A 14 -6.13 15.99 -1.19
CA VAL A 14 -5.50 15.19 -2.25
C VAL A 14 -5.39 13.74 -1.79
N LEU A 15 -5.99 12.83 -2.54
CA LEU A 15 -5.91 11.39 -2.32
C LEU A 15 -4.82 10.82 -3.24
N VAL A 16 -3.91 10.03 -2.66
CA VAL A 16 -2.80 9.40 -3.38
C VAL A 16 -2.86 7.89 -3.13
N ALA A 17 -2.87 7.10 -4.21
CA ALA A 17 -2.82 5.66 -4.11
C ALA A 17 -1.47 5.20 -3.55
N GLU A 18 -1.50 4.31 -2.59
CA GLU A 18 -0.31 3.77 -1.91
C GLU A 18 0.64 3.08 -2.89
N SER A 19 0.12 2.29 -3.84
CA SER A 19 0.94 1.54 -4.80
C SER A 19 1.70 2.46 -5.77
N ALA A 20 1.06 3.54 -6.23
CA ALA A 20 1.71 4.55 -7.05
C ALA A 20 2.83 5.26 -6.28
N LEU A 21 2.55 5.63 -5.02
CA LEU A 21 3.52 6.26 -4.14
C LEU A 21 4.70 5.32 -3.84
N ALA A 22 4.42 4.09 -3.42
CA ALA A 22 5.43 3.09 -3.09
C ALA A 22 6.32 2.77 -4.31
N THR A 23 5.76 2.72 -5.51
CA THR A 23 6.52 2.56 -6.76
C THR A 23 7.50 3.72 -6.97
N VAL A 24 7.05 4.97 -6.81
CA VAL A 24 7.90 6.16 -6.94
C VAL A 24 8.99 6.19 -5.86
N GLU A 25 8.70 5.67 -4.67
CA GLU A 25 9.65 5.55 -3.55
C GLU A 25 10.62 4.36 -3.70
N GLY A 26 10.54 3.61 -4.82
CA GLY A 26 11.46 2.51 -5.11
C GLY A 26 11.17 1.24 -4.29
N ARG A 27 9.93 1.06 -3.80
CA ARG A 27 9.53 -0.10 -3.01
C ARG A 27 9.26 -1.36 -3.84
N ALA A 28 9.23 -1.26 -5.18
CA ALA A 28 8.99 -2.39 -6.06
C ALA A 28 10.06 -3.47 -5.85
N VAL A 29 9.63 -4.72 -5.65
CA VAL A 29 10.48 -5.89 -5.45
C VAL A 29 10.34 -6.81 -6.66
N ARG A 30 11.45 -7.14 -7.31
CA ARG A 30 11.48 -8.13 -8.39
C ARG A 30 11.41 -9.53 -7.79
N LEU A 31 10.43 -10.31 -8.20
CA LEU A 31 10.26 -11.67 -7.69
C LEU A 31 11.45 -12.59 -8.04
N ASP A 32 12.12 -12.33 -9.16
CA ASP A 32 13.31 -13.09 -9.55
C ASP A 32 14.50 -12.92 -8.59
N ASP A 33 14.53 -11.83 -7.85
CA ASP A 33 15.57 -11.54 -6.87
C ASP A 33 15.21 -12.07 -5.45
N VAL A 34 14.02 -12.70 -5.31
CA VAL A 34 13.52 -13.23 -4.04
C VAL A 34 13.80 -14.72 -3.92
N VAL A 35 14.53 -15.10 -2.88
CA VAL A 35 14.74 -16.51 -2.50
C VAL A 35 13.78 -16.82 -1.35
N PRO A 36 12.81 -17.73 -1.55
CA PRO A 36 11.87 -18.11 -0.51
C PRO A 36 12.56 -18.86 0.64
N SER A 37 12.19 -18.53 1.88
CA SER A 37 12.55 -19.28 3.07
C SER A 37 11.74 -20.58 3.18
N GLU A 38 12.13 -21.47 4.09
CA GLU A 38 11.35 -22.70 4.37
C GLU A 38 9.93 -22.34 4.85
N GLU A 39 9.78 -21.28 5.67
CA GLU A 39 8.49 -20.82 6.12
C GLU A 39 7.62 -20.32 4.96
N ALA A 40 8.20 -19.58 4.03
CA ALA A 40 7.50 -19.12 2.83
C ALA A 40 7.02 -20.29 1.97
N LEU A 41 7.84 -21.33 1.81
CA LEU A 41 7.48 -22.54 1.07
C LEU A 41 6.31 -23.29 1.73
N LEU A 42 6.32 -23.41 3.06
CA LEU A 42 5.22 -24.05 3.81
C LEU A 42 3.91 -23.26 3.70
N LEU A 43 3.99 -21.93 3.78
CA LEU A 43 2.81 -21.08 3.61
C LEU A 43 2.29 -21.11 2.18
N ALA A 44 3.19 -21.14 1.20
CA ALA A 44 2.86 -21.23 -0.22
C ALA A 44 2.08 -22.52 -0.54
N ASP A 45 2.54 -23.66 -0.04
CA ASP A 45 1.86 -24.95 -0.21
C ASP A 45 0.48 -24.95 0.50
N ARG A 46 0.44 -24.50 1.76
CA ARG A 46 -0.80 -24.49 2.55
C ARG A 46 -1.89 -23.58 1.98
N HIS A 47 -1.51 -22.43 1.43
CA HIS A 47 -2.44 -21.38 1.03
C HIS A 47 -2.49 -21.15 -0.48
N ALA A 48 -1.86 -22.02 -1.28
CA ALA A 48 -1.81 -21.90 -2.75
C ALA A 48 -1.40 -20.49 -3.22
N ILE A 49 -0.37 -19.91 -2.58
CA ILE A 49 0.22 -18.63 -2.95
C ILE A 49 1.61 -18.86 -3.56
N GLU A 50 2.05 -17.98 -4.47
CA GLU A 50 3.38 -18.07 -5.06
C GLU A 50 4.45 -17.91 -3.97
N PRO A 51 5.47 -18.80 -3.88
CA PRO A 51 6.43 -18.82 -2.76
C PRO A 51 7.21 -17.52 -2.56
N ARG A 52 7.59 -16.83 -3.65
CA ARG A 52 8.34 -15.58 -3.57
C ARG A 52 7.45 -14.44 -3.07
N ILE A 53 6.14 -14.47 -3.42
CA ILE A 53 5.17 -13.53 -2.86
C ILE A 53 4.99 -13.80 -1.37
N ALA A 54 4.86 -15.07 -0.96
CA ALA A 54 4.79 -15.44 0.46
C ALA A 54 6.00 -14.92 1.24
N GLU A 55 7.20 -15.03 0.66
CA GLU A 55 8.43 -14.50 1.27
C GLU A 55 8.39 -12.97 1.45
N VAL A 56 7.95 -12.22 0.42
CA VAL A 56 7.82 -10.76 0.54
C VAL A 56 6.78 -10.40 1.59
N VAL A 57 5.65 -11.11 1.64
CA VAL A 57 4.62 -10.93 2.67
C VAL A 57 5.15 -11.18 4.07
N LEU A 58 5.97 -12.23 4.27
CA LEU A 58 6.63 -12.51 5.54
C LEU A 58 7.55 -11.36 5.97
N ARG A 59 8.39 -10.86 5.07
CA ARG A 59 9.31 -9.74 5.35
C ARG A 59 8.58 -8.44 5.70
N GLU A 60 7.39 -8.24 5.16
CA GLU A 60 6.59 -7.03 5.33
C GLU A 60 5.59 -7.11 6.49
N SER A 61 5.41 -8.26 7.12
CA SER A 61 4.45 -8.46 8.22
C SER A 61 5.14 -8.68 9.57
N ASP A 62 4.45 -8.30 10.64
CA ASP A 62 4.88 -8.64 12.00
C ASP A 62 4.69 -10.14 12.26
N ARG A 63 3.60 -10.71 11.70
CA ARG A 63 3.31 -12.14 11.72
C ARG A 63 2.19 -12.53 10.76
N VAL A 64 2.16 -13.78 10.32
CA VAL A 64 1.03 -14.40 9.65
C VAL A 64 0.07 -14.94 10.70
N VAL A 65 -1.22 -14.61 10.58
CA VAL A 65 -2.28 -15.02 11.51
C VAL A 65 -3.08 -16.20 10.94
N GLY A 66 -3.11 -16.34 9.62
CA GLY A 66 -3.83 -17.39 8.90
C GLY A 66 -3.82 -17.12 7.41
N GLY A 67 -4.76 -17.69 6.68
CA GLY A 67 -4.89 -17.45 5.24
C GLY A 67 -6.02 -18.27 4.61
N ILE A 68 -6.31 -17.93 3.38
CA ILE A 68 -7.17 -18.66 2.45
C ILE A 68 -6.40 -18.88 1.15
N PRO A 69 -6.86 -19.73 0.22
CA PRO A 69 -6.17 -19.90 -1.06
C PRO A 69 -5.90 -18.57 -1.76
N GLY A 70 -4.62 -18.30 -2.07
CA GLY A 70 -4.13 -17.08 -2.71
C GLY A 70 -3.86 -15.89 -1.78
N TYR A 71 -4.22 -15.97 -0.48
CA TYR A 71 -4.04 -14.84 0.43
C TYR A 71 -3.60 -15.28 1.83
N LEU A 72 -2.61 -14.57 2.37
CA LEU A 72 -2.21 -14.66 3.78
C LEU A 72 -2.87 -13.52 4.57
N LEU A 73 -3.47 -13.84 5.69
CA LEU A 73 -3.93 -12.84 6.66
C LEU A 73 -2.77 -12.53 7.60
N THR A 74 -2.36 -11.30 7.62
CA THR A 74 -1.17 -10.85 8.36
C THR A 74 -1.51 -9.74 9.35
N LEU A 75 -0.68 -9.61 10.37
CA LEU A 75 -0.63 -8.45 11.24
C LEU A 75 0.57 -7.59 10.81
N LYS A 76 0.34 -6.28 10.62
CA LYS A 76 1.38 -5.29 10.33
C LYS A 76 1.06 -4.01 11.08
N ASN A 77 1.96 -3.56 11.95
CA ASN A 77 1.78 -2.36 12.78
C ASN A 77 0.41 -2.33 13.51
N GLY A 78 0.02 -3.48 14.09
CA GLY A 78 -1.25 -3.61 14.80
C GLY A 78 -2.51 -3.70 13.92
N THR A 79 -2.38 -3.69 12.59
CA THR A 79 -3.50 -3.78 11.66
C THR A 79 -3.51 -5.14 10.95
N LEU A 80 -4.70 -5.76 10.88
CA LEU A 80 -4.90 -6.98 10.08
C LEU A 80 -5.01 -6.60 8.59
N LEU A 81 -4.15 -7.20 7.77
CA LEU A 81 -4.03 -6.94 6.34
C LEU A 81 -3.94 -8.24 5.55
N PRO A 82 -4.64 -8.35 4.39
CA PRO A 82 -4.32 -9.37 3.41
C PRO A 82 -2.91 -9.12 2.84
N ASN A 83 -2.09 -10.17 2.78
CA ASN A 83 -0.74 -10.14 2.19
C ASN A 83 0.15 -8.98 2.68
N ALA A 84 0.01 -8.52 3.92
CA ALA A 84 0.71 -7.36 4.49
C ALA A 84 0.57 -6.07 3.65
N GLY A 85 -0.47 -5.97 2.82
CA GLY A 85 -0.67 -4.88 1.87
C GLY A 85 0.25 -4.92 0.65
N VAL A 86 0.90 -6.06 0.38
CA VAL A 86 1.70 -6.25 -0.83
C VAL A 86 0.78 -6.34 -2.05
N ASP A 87 0.91 -5.39 -2.98
CA ASP A 87 0.15 -5.34 -4.22
C ASP A 87 0.96 -5.93 -5.38
N HIS A 88 0.28 -6.71 -6.22
CA HIS A 88 0.82 -7.24 -7.48
C HIS A 88 -0.06 -6.87 -8.68
N SER A 89 -1.25 -6.32 -8.44
CA SER A 89 -2.23 -6.04 -9.48
C SER A 89 -1.87 -4.82 -10.34
N ASN A 90 -1.22 -3.83 -9.74
CA ASN A 90 -0.78 -2.59 -10.39
C ASN A 90 0.75 -2.52 -10.56
N ALA A 91 1.45 -3.59 -10.21
CA ALA A 91 2.89 -3.68 -10.34
C ALA A 91 3.31 -4.09 -11.77
N PRO A 92 4.50 -3.72 -12.25
CA PRO A 92 5.06 -4.29 -13.46
C PRO A 92 5.13 -5.82 -13.39
N GLU A 93 5.03 -6.49 -14.53
CA GLU A 93 5.12 -7.96 -14.59
C GLU A 93 6.39 -8.48 -13.87
N GLY A 94 6.23 -9.54 -13.09
CA GLY A 94 7.31 -10.12 -12.29
C GLY A 94 7.74 -9.30 -11.08
N THR A 95 6.95 -8.28 -10.69
CA THR A 95 7.21 -7.47 -9.49
C THR A 95 6.02 -7.45 -8.54
N VAL A 96 6.29 -7.10 -7.29
CA VAL A 96 5.28 -6.78 -6.28
C VAL A 96 5.66 -5.48 -5.60
N VAL A 97 4.67 -4.76 -5.08
CA VAL A 97 4.87 -3.46 -4.42
C VAL A 97 4.34 -3.53 -2.99
N PRO A 98 5.22 -3.56 -1.99
CA PRO A 98 4.84 -3.37 -0.58
C PRO A 98 4.31 -1.96 -0.33
N LEU A 99 3.59 -1.79 0.78
CA LEU A 99 3.14 -0.46 1.22
C LEU A 99 4.33 0.52 1.38
N PRO A 100 4.10 1.84 1.27
CA PRO A 100 5.10 2.84 1.64
C PRO A 100 5.64 2.59 3.05
N ALA A 101 6.95 2.79 3.25
CA ALA A 101 7.58 2.51 4.55
C ALA A 101 7.13 3.47 5.65
N ASP A 102 6.86 4.72 5.28
CA ASP A 102 6.40 5.80 6.15
C ASP A 102 5.30 6.61 5.44
N PRO A 103 4.04 6.13 5.48
CA PRO A 103 2.95 6.79 4.76
C PRO A 103 2.65 8.22 5.26
N ASP A 104 2.75 8.47 6.56
CA ASP A 104 2.54 9.81 7.13
C ASP A 104 3.66 10.77 6.71
N GLY A 105 4.90 10.34 6.78
CA GLY A 105 6.04 11.12 6.28
C GLY A 105 5.94 11.41 4.80
N SER A 106 5.48 10.46 3.99
CA SER A 106 5.23 10.65 2.56
C SER A 106 4.12 11.64 2.30
N ALA A 107 3.02 11.57 3.06
CA ALA A 107 1.94 12.56 2.99
C ALA A 107 2.44 13.97 3.35
N ALA A 108 3.27 14.09 4.38
CA ALA A 108 3.88 15.36 4.79
C ALA A 108 4.80 15.95 3.71
N ARG A 109 5.64 15.12 3.07
CA ARG A 109 6.50 15.53 1.95
C ARG A 109 5.69 16.01 0.76
N LEU A 110 4.65 15.29 0.38
CA LEU A 110 3.75 15.67 -0.72
C LEU A 110 3.03 16.97 -0.41
N ARG A 111 2.51 17.14 0.81
CA ARG A 111 1.85 18.38 1.23
C ARG A 111 2.80 19.56 1.14
N THR A 112 4.03 19.42 1.61
CA THR A 112 5.07 20.45 1.52
C THR A 112 5.34 20.83 0.07
N ALA A 113 5.53 19.84 -0.81
CA ALA A 113 5.77 20.06 -2.25
C ALA A 113 4.58 20.76 -2.94
N ILE A 114 3.33 20.44 -2.57
CA ILE A 114 2.14 21.14 -3.09
C ILE A 114 2.17 22.61 -2.66
N ARG A 115 2.44 22.89 -1.38
CA ARG A 115 2.51 24.24 -0.84
C ARG A 115 3.60 25.07 -1.51
N GLU A 116 4.80 24.49 -1.67
CA GLU A 116 5.94 25.20 -2.29
C GLU A 116 5.71 25.49 -3.78
N ARG A 117 5.16 24.51 -4.53
CA ARG A 117 5.00 24.63 -5.99
C ARG A 117 3.75 25.38 -6.43
N ARG A 118 2.70 25.39 -5.59
CA ARG A 118 1.39 25.94 -5.94
C ARG A 118 0.91 27.05 -5.04
N GLY A 119 1.55 27.26 -3.89
CA GLY A 119 1.12 28.21 -2.89
C GLY A 119 -0.19 27.79 -2.15
N VAL A 120 -0.59 26.52 -2.28
CA VAL A 120 -1.88 25.99 -1.83
C VAL A 120 -1.72 25.20 -0.54
N ASN A 121 -2.64 25.39 0.39
CA ASN A 121 -2.70 24.64 1.65
C ASN A 121 -3.77 23.53 1.57
N ALA A 122 -3.38 22.39 1.03
CA ALA A 122 -4.24 21.20 0.91
C ALA A 122 -3.90 20.14 1.97
N GLY A 123 -4.88 19.30 2.31
CA GLY A 123 -4.65 18.04 3.01
C GLY A 123 -4.16 16.95 2.06
N VAL A 124 -3.42 15.96 2.56
CA VAL A 124 -2.99 14.78 1.77
C VAL A 124 -3.33 13.52 2.54
N LEU A 125 -3.95 12.54 1.85
CA LEU A 125 -4.19 11.20 2.35
C LEU A 125 -3.54 10.17 1.43
N ILE A 126 -2.81 9.23 2.00
CA ILE A 126 -2.35 8.03 1.30
C ILE A 126 -3.40 6.96 1.51
N ILE A 127 -3.95 6.43 0.42
CA ILE A 127 -5.11 5.53 0.43
C ILE A 127 -4.69 4.16 -0.06
N ASP A 128 -4.98 3.15 0.76
CA ASP A 128 -4.89 1.74 0.41
C ASP A 128 -6.29 1.19 0.12
N SER A 129 -6.45 0.50 -1.01
CA SER A 129 -7.70 -0.16 -1.40
C SER A 129 -7.69 -1.58 -0.91
N ARG A 130 -8.50 -1.88 0.10
CA ARG A 130 -8.53 -3.20 0.73
C ARG A 130 -9.92 -3.77 0.93
N THR A 131 -9.97 -5.10 1.00
CA THR A 131 -11.13 -5.85 1.49
C THR A 131 -11.03 -6.05 2.99
N HIS A 132 -12.17 -6.18 3.65
CA HIS A 132 -12.27 -6.48 5.07
C HIS A 132 -13.13 -7.71 5.29
N ALA A 133 -12.84 -8.46 6.34
CA ALA A 133 -13.70 -9.57 6.78
C ALA A 133 -15.14 -9.06 7.04
N MET A 134 -16.13 -9.90 6.75
CA MET A 134 -17.55 -9.63 6.96
C MET A 134 -18.11 -8.43 6.17
N ARG A 135 -17.41 -7.98 5.13
CA ARG A 135 -17.85 -6.91 4.25
C ARG A 135 -17.67 -7.29 2.78
N LEU A 136 -18.70 -7.05 1.97
CA LEU A 136 -18.61 -7.20 0.52
C LEU A 136 -17.97 -5.96 -0.13
N GLY A 137 -17.05 -6.19 -1.07
CA GLY A 137 -16.38 -5.15 -1.85
C GLY A 137 -15.15 -4.56 -1.16
N CYS A 138 -14.52 -3.62 -1.86
CA CYS A 138 -13.33 -2.90 -1.40
C CYS A 138 -13.69 -1.53 -0.83
N SER A 139 -12.83 -1.02 0.03
CA SER A 139 -12.88 0.36 0.51
C SER A 139 -11.49 0.98 0.51
N GLY A 140 -11.40 2.28 0.18
CA GLY A 140 -10.19 3.04 0.41
C GLY A 140 -10.04 3.32 1.91
N VAL A 141 -8.88 2.97 2.46
CA VAL A 141 -8.52 3.24 3.85
C VAL A 141 -7.30 4.15 3.87
N ALA A 142 -7.40 5.28 4.56
CA ALA A 142 -6.25 6.14 4.75
C ALA A 142 -5.22 5.44 5.66
N ILE A 143 -4.01 5.26 5.14
CA ILE A 143 -2.87 4.66 5.85
C ILE A 143 -1.83 5.70 6.25
N GLY A 144 -1.94 6.92 5.70
CA GLY A 144 -1.11 8.07 6.06
C GLY A 144 -1.83 9.37 5.77
N CYS A 145 -1.57 10.40 6.56
CA CYS A 145 -2.21 11.71 6.40
C CYS A 145 -1.28 12.88 6.77
N ALA A 146 -1.53 14.03 6.12
CA ALA A 146 -0.91 15.31 6.49
C ALA A 146 -1.86 16.47 6.25
N GLY A 147 -1.82 17.46 7.15
CA GLY A 147 -2.69 18.63 7.08
C GLY A 147 -4.14 18.39 7.49
N LEU A 148 -4.42 17.20 8.02
CA LEU A 148 -5.70 16.77 8.56
C LEU A 148 -5.48 16.19 9.96
N ARG A 149 -6.51 16.24 10.80
CA ARG A 149 -6.51 15.54 12.09
C ARG A 149 -7.12 14.16 11.87
N ALA A 150 -6.34 13.11 12.08
CA ALA A 150 -6.86 11.75 12.16
C ALA A 150 -7.77 11.60 13.40
N VAL A 151 -8.83 10.83 13.29
CA VAL A 151 -9.81 10.60 14.37
C VAL A 151 -9.53 9.22 14.98
#